data_303c98ac636f98462170de1dd19e2636
#
_entry.id   303c98ac636f98462170de1dd19e2636
#
_cell.length_a   1.000
_cell.length_b   1.000
_cell.length_c   1.000
_cell.angle_alpha   90.00
_cell.angle_beta   90.00
_cell.angle_gamma   90.00
#
_symmetry.space_group_name_H-M   'P 1'
#
loop_
_entity.id
_entity.type
_entity.pdbx_description
1 polymer ?
#
loop_
_entity_poly.entity_id
_entity_poly.type
_entity_poly.pdbx_seq_one_letter_code
_entity_poly.pdbx_strand_id
1 'polypeptide(L)'
;NQYTKSGSAPIKAAARGENTIGVAFLHGVVKQAVSGFPVDGVAPCEGTGYEIGSMSIVDGARNLDEAKMFYDWALSAKAQSEAWKVKSFQVPSNVSAESSPLAPDPASINLIDYDFKLYGSSAERKRLLKKWDDEVSVLPQ
;
A
#
# COMPACT_ATOMS: atom_id res chain seq x y z
N ASN A 1 -18.05 11.75 6.31
CA ASN A 1 -16.91 10.90 5.90
C ASN A 1 -17.38 9.44 5.84
N GLN A 2 -16.88 8.71 4.85
CA GLN A 2 -17.18 7.28 4.70
C GLN A 2 -15.90 6.48 4.89
N TYR A 3 -16.00 5.40 5.66
CA TYR A 3 -14.91 4.46 5.87
C TYR A 3 -15.24 3.13 5.21
N THR A 4 -14.28 2.54 4.52
CA THR A 4 -14.47 1.26 3.83
C THR A 4 -13.57 0.18 4.45
N LYS A 5 -13.98 -1.06 4.36
CA LYS A 5 -13.17 -2.21 4.78
C LYS A 5 -12.11 -2.62 3.74
N SER A 6 -12.11 -1.99 2.56
CA SER A 6 -11.19 -2.29 1.47
C SER A 6 -10.31 -1.09 1.16
N GLY A 7 -9.00 -1.25 1.20
CA GLY A 7 -8.03 -0.19 0.87
C GLY A 7 -8.12 0.34 -0.56
N SER A 8 -8.76 -0.41 -1.49
CA SER A 8 -8.97 0.04 -2.87
C SER A 8 -10.35 0.62 -3.15
N ALA A 9 -11.29 0.54 -2.19
CA ALA A 9 -12.65 1.05 -2.41
C ALA A 9 -12.70 2.57 -2.57
N PRO A 10 -11.99 3.38 -1.77
CA PRO A 10 -12.03 4.84 -1.90
C PRO A 10 -11.59 5.33 -3.27
N ILE A 11 -10.48 4.80 -3.81
CA ILE A 11 -10.03 5.24 -5.14
C ILE A 11 -10.95 4.76 -6.26
N LYS A 12 -11.57 3.59 -6.14
CA LYS A 12 -12.56 3.13 -7.12
C LYS A 12 -13.81 4.00 -7.11
N ALA A 13 -14.28 4.43 -5.93
CA ALA A 13 -15.40 5.34 -5.80
C ALA A 13 -15.10 6.71 -6.41
N ALA A 14 -13.91 7.27 -6.13
CA ALA A 14 -13.47 8.51 -6.76
C ALA A 14 -13.34 8.36 -8.29
N ALA A 15 -12.77 7.26 -8.77
CA ALA A 15 -12.63 6.98 -10.20
C ALA A 15 -13.98 6.93 -10.94
N ARG A 16 -15.04 6.47 -10.29
CA ARG A 16 -16.40 6.45 -10.85
C ARG A 16 -17.20 7.74 -10.63
N GLY A 17 -16.61 8.74 -9.98
CA GLY A 17 -17.27 10.00 -9.66
C GLY A 17 -18.30 9.90 -8.53
N GLU A 18 -18.29 8.82 -7.76
CA GLU A 18 -19.17 8.66 -6.58
C GLU A 18 -18.71 9.56 -5.42
N ASN A 19 -17.42 9.83 -5.34
CA ASN A 19 -16.80 10.72 -4.36
C ASN A 19 -15.81 11.68 -5.06
N THR A 20 -15.73 12.90 -4.58
CA THR A 20 -14.76 13.88 -5.10
C THR A 20 -13.32 13.55 -4.68
N ILE A 21 -13.14 13.04 -3.47
CA ILE A 21 -11.84 12.72 -2.88
C ILE A 21 -11.88 11.31 -2.29
N GLY A 22 -10.83 10.54 -2.56
CA GLY A 22 -10.59 9.25 -1.95
C GLY A 22 -9.20 9.19 -1.32
N VAL A 23 -9.11 8.81 -0.04
CA VAL A 23 -7.82 8.55 0.62
C VAL A 23 -7.43 7.12 0.35
N ALA A 24 -6.33 6.91 -0.37
CA ALA A 24 -5.92 5.59 -0.84
C ALA A 24 -4.40 5.54 -1.10
N PHE A 25 -3.89 4.37 -1.46
CA PHE A 25 -2.50 4.23 -1.89
C PHE A 25 -2.27 4.80 -3.29
N LEU A 26 -1.17 5.53 -3.50
CA LEU A 26 -0.83 6.16 -4.78
C LEU A 26 -0.75 5.16 -5.95
N HIS A 27 -0.22 3.96 -5.73
CA HIS A 27 -0.20 2.93 -6.78
C HIS A 27 -1.61 2.53 -7.26
N GLY A 28 -2.60 2.63 -6.38
CA GLY A 28 -4.01 2.41 -6.73
C GLY A 28 -4.55 3.50 -7.64
N VAL A 29 -4.14 4.76 -7.43
CA VAL A 29 -4.49 5.89 -8.30
C VAL A 29 -3.92 5.65 -9.71
N VAL A 30 -2.63 5.34 -9.82
CA VAL A 30 -1.98 5.02 -11.09
C VAL A 30 -2.73 3.93 -11.84
N LYS A 31 -3.14 2.87 -11.13
CA LYS A 31 -3.91 1.77 -11.74
C LYS A 31 -5.24 2.23 -12.33
N GLN A 32 -5.97 3.13 -11.67
CA GLN A 32 -7.23 3.66 -12.18
C GLN A 32 -6.98 4.61 -13.37
N ALA A 33 -5.99 5.50 -13.28
CA ALA A 33 -5.64 6.41 -14.37
C ALA A 33 -5.24 5.66 -15.65
N VAL A 34 -4.39 4.63 -15.55
CA VAL A 34 -4.01 3.76 -16.68
C VAL A 34 -5.20 2.97 -17.23
N SER A 35 -6.23 2.76 -16.43
CA SER A 35 -7.49 2.13 -16.87
C SER A 35 -8.46 3.12 -17.53
N GLY A 36 -8.07 4.40 -17.71
CA GLY A 36 -8.86 5.42 -18.40
C GLY A 36 -9.79 6.23 -17.50
N PHE A 37 -9.71 6.08 -16.18
CA PHE A 37 -10.53 6.89 -15.28
C PHE A 37 -9.90 8.27 -15.04
N PRO A 38 -10.72 9.36 -14.98
CA PRO A 38 -10.25 10.73 -14.78
C PRO A 38 -9.91 11.00 -13.30
N VAL A 39 -8.85 10.38 -12.81
CA VAL A 39 -8.36 10.55 -11.43
C VAL A 39 -6.92 11.00 -11.44
N ASP A 40 -6.55 11.79 -10.46
CA ASP A 40 -5.19 12.21 -10.21
C ASP A 40 -4.79 11.92 -8.76
N GLY A 41 -3.50 11.79 -8.50
CA GLY A 41 -2.95 11.47 -7.20
C GLY A 41 -2.14 12.60 -6.63
N VAL A 42 -2.52 13.04 -5.43
CA VAL A 42 -1.80 14.09 -4.70
C VAL A 42 -1.20 13.50 -3.43
N ALA A 43 0.11 13.58 -3.30
CA ALA A 43 0.79 13.34 -2.03
C ALA A 43 0.79 14.64 -1.22
N PRO A 44 0.29 14.66 0.03
CA PRO A 44 0.26 15.88 0.84
C PRO A 44 1.67 16.44 1.07
N CYS A 45 1.82 17.77 0.95
CA CYS A 45 3.11 18.41 1.17
C CYS A 45 3.53 18.40 2.65
N GLU A 46 2.58 18.26 3.55
CA GLU A 46 2.80 18.10 5.00
C GLU A 46 3.46 16.76 5.34
N GLY A 47 3.33 15.80 4.46
CA GLY A 47 3.87 14.46 4.60
C GLY A 47 2.82 13.37 4.47
N THR A 48 3.24 12.24 3.97
CA THR A 48 2.40 11.05 3.84
C THR A 48 3.05 9.82 4.45
N GLY A 49 2.23 8.91 4.96
CA GLY A 49 2.68 7.61 5.42
C GLY A 49 3.05 6.68 4.26
N TYR A 50 3.72 5.62 4.60
CA TYR A 50 4.04 4.53 3.68
C TYR A 50 3.93 3.19 4.37
N GLU A 51 3.79 2.14 3.59
CA GLU A 51 3.70 0.76 4.05
C GLU A 51 4.76 -0.08 3.34
N ILE A 52 5.43 -0.93 4.10
CA ILE A 52 6.36 -1.92 3.56
C ILE A 52 5.68 -3.28 3.66
N GLY A 53 5.28 -3.82 2.50
CA GLY A 53 4.75 -5.17 2.41
C GLY A 53 5.84 -6.19 2.78
N SER A 54 5.45 -7.26 3.48
CA SER A 54 6.38 -8.32 3.89
C SER A 54 5.82 -9.69 3.54
N MET A 55 6.72 -10.63 3.37
CA MET A 55 6.44 -12.06 3.24
C MET A 55 7.08 -12.83 4.40
N SER A 56 6.47 -13.93 4.79
CA SER A 56 7.05 -14.88 5.73
C SER A 56 6.71 -16.31 5.31
N ILE A 57 7.58 -17.25 5.69
CA ILE A 57 7.30 -18.67 5.54
C ILE A 57 6.61 -19.13 6.81
N VAL A 58 5.47 -19.81 6.66
CA VAL A 58 4.71 -20.35 7.79
C VAL A 58 5.51 -21.42 8.51
N ASP A 59 5.57 -21.36 9.84
CA ASP A 59 6.21 -22.40 10.63
C ASP A 59 5.50 -23.74 10.42
N GLY A 60 6.28 -24.82 10.25
CA GLY A 60 5.75 -26.13 9.89
C GLY A 60 5.24 -26.24 8.46
N ALA A 61 5.67 -25.36 7.54
CA ALA A 61 5.33 -25.47 6.11
C ALA A 61 5.65 -26.85 5.57
N ARG A 62 4.66 -27.50 4.92
CA ARG A 62 4.81 -28.87 4.37
C ARG A 62 5.86 -28.98 3.27
N ASN A 63 5.94 -27.96 2.42
CA ASN A 63 6.86 -27.87 1.29
C ASN A 63 7.86 -26.74 1.55
N LEU A 64 8.70 -26.90 2.58
CA LEU A 64 9.57 -25.84 3.08
C LEU A 64 10.60 -25.41 2.04
N ASP A 65 11.18 -26.36 1.30
CA ASP A 65 12.23 -26.03 0.33
C ASP A 65 11.66 -25.28 -0.89
N GLU A 66 10.49 -25.69 -1.37
CA GLU A 66 9.78 -24.99 -2.44
C GLU A 66 9.31 -23.60 -1.96
N ALA A 67 8.88 -23.47 -0.71
CA ALA A 67 8.53 -22.19 -0.12
C ALA A 67 9.73 -21.23 -0.06
N LYS A 68 10.92 -21.71 0.28
CA LYS A 68 12.16 -20.93 0.23
C LYS A 68 12.53 -20.53 -1.19
N MET A 69 12.45 -21.45 -2.14
CA MET A 69 12.70 -21.12 -3.56
C MET A 69 11.77 -20.04 -4.08
N PHE A 70 10.48 -20.14 -3.76
CA PHE A 70 9.50 -19.10 -4.12
C PHE A 70 9.81 -17.76 -3.42
N TYR A 71 10.18 -17.81 -2.16
CA TYR A 71 10.54 -16.62 -1.38
C TYR A 71 11.72 -15.88 -2.02
N ASP A 72 12.80 -16.59 -2.32
CA ASP A 72 13.98 -16.04 -2.96
C ASP A 72 13.68 -15.50 -4.36
N TRP A 73 12.87 -16.24 -5.13
CA TRP A 73 12.41 -15.77 -6.43
C TRP A 73 11.61 -14.48 -6.33
N ALA A 74 10.65 -14.41 -5.42
CA ALA A 74 9.77 -13.23 -5.26
C ALA A 74 10.53 -11.96 -4.81
N LEU A 75 11.65 -12.12 -4.10
CA LEU A 75 12.54 -11.02 -3.72
C LEU A 75 13.58 -10.67 -4.80
N SER A 76 13.67 -11.44 -5.86
CA SER A 76 14.62 -11.17 -6.94
C SER A 76 14.24 -9.92 -7.74
N ALA A 77 15.24 -9.22 -8.27
CA ALA A 77 15.03 -8.09 -9.17
C ALA A 77 14.15 -8.48 -10.38
N LYS A 78 14.39 -9.67 -10.94
CA LYS A 78 13.62 -10.19 -12.09
C LYS A 78 12.13 -10.31 -11.78
N ALA A 79 11.77 -10.94 -10.66
CA ALA A 79 10.37 -11.13 -10.29
C ALA A 79 9.67 -9.80 -9.99
N GLN A 80 10.34 -8.91 -9.25
CA GLN A 80 9.77 -7.60 -8.91
C GLN A 80 9.63 -6.69 -10.13
N SER A 81 10.51 -6.80 -11.12
CA SER A 81 10.39 -6.08 -12.40
C SER A 81 9.21 -6.56 -13.26
N GLU A 82 8.64 -7.74 -13.02
CA GLU A 82 7.46 -8.19 -13.74
C GLU A 82 6.14 -7.58 -13.21
N ALA A 83 6.14 -7.03 -12.01
CA ALA A 83 4.92 -6.58 -11.33
C ALA A 83 4.14 -5.53 -12.14
N TRP A 84 4.80 -4.52 -12.68
CA TRP A 84 4.12 -3.46 -13.41
C TRP A 84 3.58 -3.89 -14.78
N LYS A 85 4.13 -4.94 -15.38
CA LYS A 85 3.62 -5.54 -16.62
C LYS A 85 2.23 -6.14 -16.44
N VAL A 86 1.89 -6.52 -15.20
CA VAL A 86 0.56 -6.99 -14.81
C VAL A 86 -0.24 -5.90 -14.07
N LYS A 87 0.11 -4.63 -14.30
CA LYS A 87 -0.57 -3.45 -13.73
C LYS A 87 -0.51 -3.35 -12.20
N SER A 88 0.57 -3.85 -11.59
CA SER A 88 0.91 -3.56 -10.20
C SER A 88 1.98 -2.46 -10.17
N PHE A 89 1.60 -1.26 -9.77
CA PHE A 89 2.45 -0.06 -9.79
C PHE A 89 3.06 0.26 -8.42
N GLN A 90 3.24 -0.75 -7.59
CA GLN A 90 3.96 -0.62 -6.32
C GLN A 90 5.45 -0.42 -6.58
N VAL A 91 6.10 0.31 -5.67
CA VAL A 91 7.54 0.48 -5.72
C VAL A 91 8.21 -0.83 -5.29
N PRO A 92 9.12 -1.41 -6.10
CA PRO A 92 9.81 -2.63 -5.71
C PRO A 92 10.74 -2.39 -4.51
N SER A 93 10.86 -3.39 -3.63
CA SER A 93 11.80 -3.36 -2.51
C SER A 93 13.24 -3.71 -2.92
N ASN A 94 13.42 -4.40 -4.02
CA ASN A 94 14.72 -4.73 -4.55
C ASN A 94 15.26 -3.55 -5.38
N VAL A 95 16.36 -2.96 -4.94
CA VAL A 95 16.96 -1.77 -5.57
C VAL A 95 17.47 -1.99 -7.00
N SER A 96 17.66 -3.24 -7.42
CA SER A 96 18.04 -3.61 -8.77
C SER A 96 16.84 -3.97 -9.66
N ALA A 97 15.61 -3.91 -9.12
CA ALA A 97 14.42 -4.16 -9.92
C ALA A 97 14.04 -2.92 -10.73
N GLU A 98 13.58 -3.16 -11.96
CA GLU A 98 13.04 -2.12 -12.80
C GLU A 98 11.66 -1.69 -12.27
N SER A 99 11.50 -0.41 -11.97
CA SER A 99 10.23 0.18 -11.57
C SER A 99 9.47 0.69 -12.79
N SER A 100 8.16 0.71 -12.71
CA SER A 100 7.35 1.38 -13.72
C SER A 100 7.67 2.88 -13.74
N PRO A 101 7.81 3.51 -14.92
CA PRO A 101 7.93 4.97 -15.01
C PRO A 101 6.68 5.71 -14.50
N LEU A 102 5.57 5.00 -14.29
CA LEU A 102 4.33 5.54 -13.73
C LEU A 102 4.21 5.27 -12.22
N ALA A 103 5.10 4.48 -11.63
CA ALA A 103 5.06 4.23 -10.19
C ALA A 103 5.37 5.53 -9.43
N PRO A 104 4.78 5.73 -8.22
CA PRO A 104 5.16 6.84 -7.37
C PRO A 104 6.67 6.83 -7.09
N ASP A 105 7.32 7.98 -7.22
CA ASP A 105 8.74 8.12 -6.86
C ASP A 105 8.86 8.55 -5.39
N PRO A 106 9.33 7.67 -4.48
CA PRO A 106 9.49 8.01 -3.07
C PRO A 106 10.42 9.20 -2.81
N ALA A 107 11.36 9.47 -3.73
CA ALA A 107 12.29 10.59 -3.58
C ALA A 107 11.62 11.95 -3.85
N SER A 108 10.51 11.98 -4.57
CA SER A 108 9.72 13.18 -4.85
C SER A 108 8.61 13.45 -3.85
N ILE A 109 8.39 12.55 -2.90
CA ILE A 109 7.28 12.60 -1.94
C ILE A 109 7.83 12.91 -0.55
N ASN A 110 7.18 13.83 0.17
CA ASN A 110 7.50 14.06 1.57
C ASN A 110 6.96 12.90 2.43
N LEU A 111 7.84 11.95 2.78
CA LEU A 111 7.48 10.83 3.66
C LEU A 111 7.64 11.24 5.11
N ILE A 112 6.68 10.86 5.96
CA ILE A 112 6.76 11.11 7.41
C ILE A 112 7.91 10.30 8.02
N ASP A 113 8.52 10.85 9.07
CA ASP A 113 9.44 10.10 9.93
C ASP A 113 8.62 9.12 10.78
N TYR A 114 8.58 7.86 10.34
CA TYR A 114 7.73 6.84 10.92
C TYR A 114 8.48 6.02 11.98
N ASP A 115 8.05 6.15 13.24
CA ASP A 115 8.60 5.36 14.34
C ASP A 115 8.10 3.91 14.30
N PHE A 116 8.84 3.05 13.59
CA PHE A 116 8.54 1.63 13.48
C PHE A 116 8.54 0.89 14.83
N LYS A 117 9.35 1.33 15.80
CA LYS A 117 9.39 0.71 17.12
C LYS A 117 8.13 0.98 17.91
N LEU A 118 7.67 2.22 17.89
CA LEU A 118 6.43 2.63 18.56
C LEU A 118 5.22 1.99 17.88
N TYR A 119 5.00 2.31 16.61
CA TYR A 119 3.79 1.93 15.88
C TYR A 119 3.74 0.45 15.48
N GLY A 120 4.89 -0.23 15.42
CA GLY A 120 4.97 -1.69 15.26
C GLY A 120 4.69 -2.47 16.55
N SER A 121 4.58 -1.81 17.70
CA SER A 121 4.33 -2.48 18.97
C SER A 121 2.88 -2.96 19.12
N SER A 122 2.69 -4.13 19.74
CA SER A 122 1.36 -4.66 20.02
C SER A 122 0.54 -3.77 20.98
N ALA A 123 1.21 -3.06 21.86
CA ALA A 123 0.55 -2.15 22.82
C ALA A 123 -0.05 -0.95 22.08
N GLU A 124 0.74 -0.31 21.23
CA GLU A 124 0.29 0.84 20.46
C GLU A 124 -0.81 0.46 19.45
N ARG A 125 -0.66 -0.67 18.78
CA ARG A 125 -1.71 -1.21 17.91
C ARG A 125 -3.04 -1.38 18.66
N LYS A 126 -3.04 -1.98 19.84
CA LYS A 126 -4.25 -2.16 20.67
C LYS A 126 -4.85 -0.80 21.07
N ARG A 127 -4.00 0.16 21.45
CA ARG A 127 -4.43 1.50 21.82
C ARG A 127 -5.12 2.21 20.64
N LEU A 128 -4.52 2.16 19.46
CA LEU A 128 -5.07 2.80 18.26
C LEU A 128 -6.37 2.15 17.79
N LEU A 129 -6.47 0.82 17.82
CA LEU A 129 -7.71 0.12 17.48
C LEU A 129 -8.83 0.47 18.45
N LYS A 130 -8.53 0.48 19.77
CA LYS A 130 -9.52 0.89 20.75
C LYS A 130 -9.99 2.33 20.55
N LYS A 131 -9.07 3.25 20.29
CA LYS A 131 -9.42 4.66 19.97
C LYS A 131 -10.31 4.75 18.74
N TRP A 132 -10.00 3.99 17.69
CA TRP A 132 -10.84 3.91 16.50
C TRP A 132 -12.26 3.46 16.83
N ASP A 133 -12.40 2.36 17.58
CA ASP A 133 -13.70 1.79 17.91
C ASP A 133 -14.53 2.73 18.81
N ASP A 134 -13.90 3.37 19.80
CA ASP A 134 -14.59 4.21 20.80
C ASP A 134 -14.93 5.61 20.28
N GLU A 135 -14.05 6.22 19.45
CA GLU A 135 -14.11 7.67 19.17
C GLU A 135 -14.34 7.99 17.70
N VAL A 136 -14.03 7.09 16.77
CA VAL A 136 -14.07 7.38 15.33
C VAL A 136 -15.16 6.61 14.62
N SER A 137 -15.21 5.29 14.78
CA SER A 137 -16.18 4.43 14.07
C SER A 137 -17.62 4.68 14.50
N VAL A 138 -17.83 5.25 15.67
CA VAL A 138 -19.15 5.59 16.22
C VAL A 138 -19.70 6.94 15.75
N LEU A 139 -18.85 7.75 15.09
CA LEU A 139 -19.31 9.04 14.55
C LEU A 139 -20.26 8.81 13.35
N PRO A 140 -21.25 9.71 13.15
CA PRO A 140 -22.13 9.68 11.98
C PRO A 140 -21.32 9.65 10.68
N GLN A 141 -21.72 8.77 9.78
CA GLN A 141 -21.08 8.56 8.47
C GLN A 141 -21.76 9.41 7.40
#